data_8ded5d8988a7a0b0cbc0b2f2c5fa8655
#
_entry.id   8ded5d8988a7a0b0cbc0b2f2c5fa8655
#
_cell.length_a   1.000
_cell.length_b   1.000
_cell.length_c   1.000
_cell.angle_alpha   90.00
_cell.angle_beta   90.00
_cell.angle_gamma   90.00
#
_symmetry.space_group_name_H-M   'P 1'
#
loop_
_entity.id
_entity.type
_entity.pdbx_description
1 polymer ?
#
loop_
_entity_poly.entity_id
_entity_poly.type
_entity_poly.pdbx_seq_one_letter_code
_entity_poly.pdbx_strand_id
1 'polypeptide(L)'
;EINAFTARIVEAVDTERVIGEVEGERHELRTHGKRFAVGEHIHVLLRPEDLRLLPADAPHGLPGQVIERNYKGMTLESLIRLDSGQELLASEFFDEDDPDFDYRLGERVRVTWVPNWEILLADDTARAI
;
A
#
# COMPACT_ATOMS: atom_id res chain seq x y z
N GLU A 1 -1.19 -12.47 7.16
CA GLU A 1 -1.93 -11.88 6.06
C GLU A 1 -1.10 -10.83 5.34
N ILE A 2 -1.20 -10.75 4.02
CA ILE A 2 -0.39 -9.84 3.21
C ILE A 2 -1.28 -9.12 2.22
N ASN A 3 -1.05 -7.80 2.09
CA ASN A 3 -1.62 -7.00 1.02
C ASN A 3 -0.71 -7.09 -0.20
N ALA A 4 -1.30 -7.17 -1.38
CA ALA A 4 -0.55 -7.20 -2.62
C ALA A 4 -1.18 -6.24 -3.63
N PHE A 5 -0.37 -5.35 -4.20
CA PHE A 5 -0.80 -4.56 -5.36
C PHE A 5 0.03 -4.91 -6.57
N THR A 6 -0.52 -4.62 -7.74
CA THR A 6 0.24 -4.68 -8.98
C THR A 6 0.82 -3.30 -9.27
N ALA A 7 2.10 -3.26 -9.63
CA ALA A 7 2.77 -2.06 -10.07
C ALA A 7 3.46 -2.31 -11.41
N ARG A 8 3.66 -1.25 -12.18
CA ARG A 8 4.44 -1.30 -13.41
C ARG A 8 5.72 -0.49 -13.20
N ILE A 9 6.86 -1.06 -13.51
CA ILE A 9 8.14 -0.37 -13.40
C ILE A 9 8.22 0.69 -14.49
N VAL A 10 8.38 1.95 -14.12
CA VAL A 10 8.47 3.06 -15.07
C VAL A 10 9.87 3.64 -15.18
N GLU A 11 10.72 3.39 -14.16
CA GLU A 11 12.10 3.89 -14.16
C GLU A 11 12.96 3.01 -13.26
N ALA A 12 14.18 2.71 -13.71
CA ALA A 12 15.20 2.08 -12.87
C ALA A 12 16.14 3.19 -12.37
N VAL A 13 16.04 3.52 -11.08
CA VAL A 13 16.81 4.63 -10.50
C VAL A 13 18.27 4.22 -10.31
N ASP A 14 18.48 3.09 -9.62
CA ASP A 14 19.80 2.50 -9.40
C ASP A 14 19.63 1.00 -9.11
N THR A 15 20.68 0.34 -8.60
CA THR A 15 20.64 -1.10 -8.33
C THR A 15 19.72 -1.47 -7.16
N GLU A 16 19.32 -0.50 -6.34
CA GLU A 16 18.53 -0.76 -5.15
C GLU A 16 17.10 -0.20 -5.23
N ARG A 17 16.83 0.69 -6.19
CA ARG A 17 15.56 1.40 -6.25
C ARG A 17 15.02 1.49 -7.67
N VAL A 18 13.71 1.37 -7.77
CA VAL A 18 12.96 1.57 -9.01
C VAL A 18 11.79 2.51 -8.71
N ILE A 19 11.24 3.12 -9.75
CA ILE A 19 9.98 3.84 -9.65
C ILE A 19 8.91 2.92 -10.22
N GLY A 20 7.90 2.60 -9.41
CA GLY A 20 6.74 1.83 -9.84
C GLY A 20 5.51 2.71 -9.88
N GLU A 21 4.63 2.46 -10.83
CA GLU A 21 3.33 3.11 -10.91
C GLU A 21 2.28 2.17 -10.32
N VAL A 22 1.62 2.63 -9.27
CA VAL A 22 0.56 1.91 -8.58
C VAL A 22 -0.69 2.77 -8.65
N GLU A 23 -1.71 2.28 -9.35
CA GLU A 23 -2.99 2.99 -9.48
C GLU A 23 -2.84 4.45 -9.93
N GLY A 24 -1.94 4.68 -10.88
CA GLY A 24 -1.70 6.00 -11.45
C GLY A 24 -0.76 6.88 -10.63
N GLU A 25 -0.30 6.44 -9.48
CA GLU A 25 0.61 7.18 -8.61
C GLU A 25 2.00 6.55 -8.67
N ARG A 26 3.04 7.38 -8.77
CA ARG A 26 4.42 6.90 -8.81
C ARG A 26 5.00 6.79 -7.41
N HIS A 27 5.66 5.67 -7.16
CA HIS A 27 6.30 5.39 -5.88
C HIS A 27 7.72 4.91 -6.10
N GLU A 28 8.63 5.41 -5.27
CA GLU A 28 9.98 4.87 -5.21
C GLU A 28 9.93 3.59 -4.38
N LEU A 29 10.38 2.48 -4.98
CA LEU A 29 10.30 1.16 -4.38
C LEU A 29 11.69 0.56 -4.24
N ARG A 30 11.92 -0.14 -3.14
CA ARG A 30 13.20 -0.78 -2.87
C ARG A 30 13.22 -2.19 -3.44
N THR A 31 14.26 -2.52 -4.20
CA THR A 31 14.34 -3.80 -4.89
C THR A 31 14.86 -4.94 -4.02
N HIS A 32 15.55 -4.63 -2.93
CA HIS A 32 16.18 -5.63 -2.05
C HIS A 32 17.09 -6.60 -2.84
N GLY A 33 17.89 -6.06 -3.76
CA GLY A 33 18.84 -6.84 -4.54
C GLY A 33 18.27 -7.54 -5.77
N LYS A 34 16.98 -7.43 -6.02
CA LYS A 34 16.36 -8.00 -7.22
C LYS A 34 16.47 -7.03 -8.39
N ARG A 35 16.43 -7.56 -9.61
CA ARG A 35 16.46 -6.75 -10.81
C ARG A 35 15.11 -6.76 -11.50
N PHE A 36 14.67 -5.57 -11.88
CA PHE A 36 13.41 -5.38 -12.60
C PHE A 36 13.66 -4.47 -13.80
N ALA A 37 13.03 -4.80 -14.92
CA ALA A 37 13.14 -4.02 -16.15
C ALA A 37 12.00 -3.00 -16.24
N VAL A 38 12.28 -1.86 -16.87
CA VAL A 38 11.24 -0.87 -17.20
C VAL A 38 10.17 -1.53 -18.06
N GLY A 39 8.91 -1.31 -17.70
CA GLY A 39 7.76 -1.93 -18.34
C GLY A 39 7.31 -3.22 -17.69
N GLU A 40 8.12 -3.81 -16.82
CA GLU A 40 7.77 -5.04 -16.14
C GLU A 40 6.65 -4.81 -15.12
N HIS A 41 5.71 -5.75 -15.04
CA HIS A 41 4.69 -5.75 -14.01
C HIS A 41 5.16 -6.57 -12.82
N ILE A 42 4.96 -6.05 -11.63
CA ILE A 42 5.39 -6.69 -10.39
C ILE A 42 4.28 -6.65 -9.35
N HIS A 43 4.43 -7.46 -8.33
CA HIS A 43 3.61 -7.37 -7.13
C HIS A 43 4.38 -6.65 -6.03
N VAL A 44 3.73 -5.69 -5.39
CA VAL A 44 4.24 -5.00 -4.21
C VAL A 44 3.53 -5.61 -3.01
N LEU A 45 4.29 -6.23 -2.11
CA LEU A 45 3.74 -6.91 -0.95
C LEU A 45 3.97 -6.08 0.31
N LEU A 46 2.92 -5.90 1.10
CA LEU A 46 2.95 -5.14 2.34
C LEU A 46 2.12 -5.84 3.40
N ARG A 47 2.63 -5.88 4.61
CA ARG A 47 1.87 -6.41 5.74
C ARG A 47 0.86 -5.38 6.20
N PRO A 48 -0.23 -5.79 6.88
CA PRO A 48 -1.20 -4.82 7.39
C PRO A 48 -0.58 -3.74 8.27
N GLU A 49 0.41 -4.10 9.09
CA GLU A 49 1.10 -3.17 9.99
C GLU A 49 2.04 -2.19 9.27
N ASP A 50 2.35 -2.45 8.00
CA ASP A 50 3.20 -1.56 7.20
C ASP A 50 2.41 -0.38 6.61
N LEU A 51 1.08 -0.49 6.59
CA LEU A 51 0.23 0.54 6.02
C LEU A 51 -0.05 1.67 7.01
N ARG A 52 -0.27 2.86 6.46
CA ARG A 52 -0.66 4.04 7.24
C ARG A 52 -1.82 4.72 6.53
N LEU A 53 -2.80 5.15 7.31
CA LEU A 53 -3.94 5.89 6.79
C LEU A 53 -3.71 7.37 6.99
N LEU A 54 -4.00 8.14 5.95
CA LEU A 54 -3.90 9.60 5.96
C LEU A 54 -5.27 10.19 5.66
N PRO A 55 -5.50 11.46 6.10
CA PRO A 55 -6.73 12.16 5.74
C PRO A 55 -6.91 12.24 4.21
N ALA A 56 -8.15 12.34 3.77
CA ALA A 56 -8.47 12.37 2.33
C ALA A 56 -7.81 13.52 1.58
N ASP A 57 -7.52 14.63 2.29
CA ASP A 57 -6.88 15.81 1.70
C ASP A 57 -5.35 15.76 1.75
N ALA A 58 -4.77 14.66 2.18
CA ALA A 58 -3.31 14.51 2.15
C ALA A 58 -2.78 14.61 0.72
N PRO A 59 -1.54 15.14 0.55
CA PRO A 59 -1.00 15.38 -0.79
C PRO A 59 -0.57 14.12 -1.53
N HIS A 60 -0.54 12.96 -0.86
CA HIS A 60 -0.13 11.69 -1.45
C HIS A 60 -0.88 10.54 -0.81
N GLY A 61 -0.72 9.36 -1.37
CA GLY A 61 -1.37 8.13 -0.93
C GLY A 61 -2.46 7.68 -1.88
N LEU A 62 -2.82 6.42 -1.79
CA LEU A 62 -3.83 5.82 -2.65
C LEU A 62 -5.22 6.12 -2.10
N PRO A 63 -6.09 6.77 -2.88
CA PRO A 63 -7.41 7.16 -2.37
C PRO A 63 -8.33 5.96 -2.21
N GLY A 64 -9.07 5.94 -1.12
CA GLY A 64 -10.00 4.88 -0.81
C GLY A 64 -11.00 5.26 0.26
N GLN A 65 -11.73 4.26 0.72
CA GLN A 65 -12.80 4.43 1.69
C GLN A 65 -12.73 3.32 2.74
N VAL A 66 -12.90 3.70 4.01
CA VAL A 66 -12.94 2.73 5.13
C VAL A 66 -14.27 1.98 5.06
N ILE A 67 -14.21 0.66 4.87
CA ILE A 67 -15.43 -0.16 4.76
C ILE A 67 -15.67 -1.08 5.95
N GLU A 68 -14.62 -1.40 6.72
CA GLU A 68 -14.72 -2.17 7.96
C GLU A 68 -13.69 -1.68 8.95
N ARG A 69 -14.01 -1.80 10.24
CA ARG A 69 -13.10 -1.47 11.33
C ARG A 69 -13.30 -2.48 12.46
N ASN A 70 -12.19 -3.02 12.96
CA ASN A 70 -12.22 -3.98 14.05
C ASN A 70 -11.18 -3.60 15.10
N TYR A 71 -11.64 -3.35 16.32
CA TYR A 71 -10.75 -3.12 17.46
C TYR A 71 -10.27 -4.46 17.99
N LYS A 72 -8.95 -4.60 18.05
CA LYS A 72 -8.30 -5.84 18.51
C LYS A 72 -7.42 -5.57 19.73
N GLY A 73 -8.00 -4.97 20.75
CA GLY A 73 -7.26 -4.61 21.94
C GLY A 73 -6.39 -3.39 21.69
N MET A 74 -5.09 -3.59 21.49
CA MET A 74 -4.13 -2.50 21.28
C MET A 74 -4.06 -2.02 19.83
N THR A 75 -4.67 -2.75 18.90
CA THR A 75 -4.63 -2.40 17.48
C THR A 75 -6.02 -2.20 16.92
N LEU A 76 -6.09 -1.40 15.89
CA LEU A 76 -7.29 -1.18 15.10
C LEU A 76 -7.00 -1.68 13.68
N GLU A 77 -7.79 -2.66 13.23
CA GLU A 77 -7.72 -3.11 11.85
C GLU A 77 -8.78 -2.40 11.03
N SER A 78 -8.38 -1.88 9.89
CA SER A 78 -9.28 -1.19 8.97
C SER A 78 -9.19 -1.85 7.61
N LEU A 79 -10.33 -2.19 7.04
CA LEU A 79 -10.42 -2.65 5.66
C LEU A 79 -10.75 -1.45 4.79
N ILE A 80 -9.89 -1.19 3.81
CA ILE A 80 -10.00 -0.03 2.93
C ILE A 80 -10.28 -0.53 1.52
N ARG A 81 -11.32 -0.01 0.89
CA ARG A 81 -11.54 -0.23 -0.54
C ARG A 81 -10.98 0.95 -1.30
N LEU A 82 -9.94 0.71 -2.08
CA LEU A 82 -9.34 1.74 -2.92
C LEU A 82 -10.29 2.09 -4.07
N ASP A 83 -10.11 3.27 -4.67
CA ASP A 83 -10.93 3.72 -5.79
C ASP A 83 -10.83 2.77 -6.99
N SER A 84 -9.74 2.03 -7.12
CA SER A 84 -9.58 0.97 -8.13
C SER A 84 -10.48 -0.25 -7.88
N GLY A 85 -11.03 -0.38 -6.68
CA GLY A 85 -11.79 -1.56 -6.26
C GLY A 85 -10.99 -2.55 -5.43
N GLN A 86 -9.68 -2.42 -5.38
CA GLN A 86 -8.84 -3.31 -4.58
C GLN A 86 -9.04 -3.03 -3.08
N GLU A 87 -9.02 -4.08 -2.27
CA GLU A 87 -9.17 -3.96 -0.83
C GLU A 87 -7.84 -4.21 -0.13
N LEU A 88 -7.55 -3.39 0.88
CA LEU A 88 -6.35 -3.47 1.69
C LEU A 88 -6.72 -3.53 3.15
N LEU A 89 -5.97 -4.31 3.91
CA LEU A 89 -6.13 -4.38 5.36
C LEU A 89 -4.98 -3.62 6.02
N ALA A 90 -5.32 -2.60 6.82
CA ALA A 90 -4.35 -1.84 7.60
C ALA A 90 -4.52 -2.16 9.07
N SER A 91 -3.40 -2.30 9.79
CA SER A 91 -3.40 -2.53 11.23
C SER A 91 -2.52 -1.48 11.89
N GLU A 92 -3.10 -0.66 12.75
CA GLU A 92 -2.41 0.41 13.44
C GLU A 92 -2.60 0.31 14.94
N PHE A 93 -1.60 0.74 15.72
CA PHE A 93 -1.79 0.85 17.16
C PHE A 93 -2.87 1.89 17.45
N PHE A 94 -3.80 1.51 18.32
CA PHE A 94 -4.89 2.40 18.69
C PHE A 94 -4.37 3.44 19.69
N ASP A 95 -4.52 4.71 19.33
CA ASP A 95 -4.16 5.85 20.17
C ASP A 95 -5.41 6.71 20.43
N GLU A 96 -5.97 6.57 21.62
CA GLU A 96 -7.17 7.31 22.02
C GLU A 96 -6.93 8.82 22.08
N ASP A 97 -5.68 9.24 22.26
CA ASP A 97 -5.33 10.65 22.42
C ASP A 97 -5.09 11.35 21.08
N ASP A 98 -5.05 10.60 19.98
CA ASP A 98 -4.87 11.17 18.65
C ASP A 98 -6.22 11.37 17.97
N PRO A 99 -6.72 12.61 17.86
CA PRO A 99 -8.03 12.86 17.25
C PRO A 99 -8.04 12.54 15.75
N ASP A 100 -6.88 12.51 15.08
CA ASP A 100 -6.80 12.22 13.66
C ASP A 100 -6.77 10.71 13.39
N PHE A 101 -6.65 9.90 14.42
CA PHE A 101 -6.56 8.45 14.30
C PHE A 101 -7.92 7.79 14.05
N ASP A 102 -9.01 8.42 14.45
CA ASP A 102 -10.33 7.80 14.43
C ASP A 102 -11.09 8.06 13.14
N TYR A 103 -10.75 7.28 12.11
CA TYR A 103 -11.47 7.30 10.84
C TYR A 103 -12.75 6.48 10.96
N ARG A 104 -13.87 7.04 10.55
CA ARG A 104 -15.18 6.39 10.65
C ARG A 104 -15.46 5.51 9.43
N LEU A 105 -16.38 4.56 9.62
CA LEU A 105 -16.90 3.78 8.50
C LEU A 105 -17.44 4.72 7.42
N GLY A 106 -17.10 4.43 6.17
CA GLY A 106 -17.49 5.24 5.03
C GLY A 106 -16.61 6.45 4.78
N GLU A 107 -15.68 6.77 5.68
CA GLU A 107 -14.83 7.94 5.52
C GLU A 107 -13.80 7.74 4.41
N ARG A 108 -13.56 8.80 3.65
CA ARG A 108 -12.51 8.81 2.63
C ARG A 108 -11.15 8.99 3.28
N VAL A 109 -10.19 8.20 2.83
CA VAL A 109 -8.81 8.25 3.35
C VAL A 109 -7.84 8.08 2.18
N ARG A 110 -6.56 8.27 2.48
CA ARG A 110 -5.47 7.87 1.59
C ARG A 110 -4.62 6.84 2.31
N VAL A 111 -4.16 5.84 1.55
CA VAL A 111 -3.33 4.77 2.10
C VAL A 111 -1.92 4.95 1.61
N THR A 112 -0.98 4.93 2.53
CA THR A 112 0.45 4.92 2.24
C THR A 112 1.12 3.82 3.07
N TRP A 113 2.43 3.70 2.97
CA TRP A 113 3.17 2.70 3.75
C TRP A 113 4.51 3.27 4.17
N VAL A 114 5.14 2.59 5.13
CA VAL A 114 6.46 2.98 5.61
C VAL A 114 7.48 2.69 4.50
N PRO A 115 8.23 3.70 4.04
CA PRO A 115 9.19 3.51 2.96
C PRO A 115 10.19 2.38 3.25
N ASN A 116 10.52 1.61 2.21
CA ASN A 116 11.48 0.51 2.23
C ASN A 116 10.98 -0.78 2.90
N TRP A 117 9.75 -0.81 3.41
CA TRP A 117 9.19 -2.01 4.02
C TRP A 117 8.50 -2.92 3.00
N GLU A 118 8.27 -2.43 1.79
CA GLU A 118 7.68 -3.20 0.71
C GLU A 118 8.61 -4.30 0.21
N ILE A 119 8.02 -5.43 -0.19
CA ILE A 119 8.72 -6.52 -0.87
C ILE A 119 8.19 -6.60 -2.29
N LEU A 120 9.11 -6.66 -3.25
CA LEU A 120 8.74 -6.73 -4.66
C LEU A 120 8.91 -8.15 -5.18
N LEU A 121 7.91 -8.65 -5.90
CA LEU A 121 7.97 -9.94 -6.57
C LEU A 121 7.63 -9.77 -8.04
N ALA A 122 8.36 -10.47 -8.90
CA ALA A 122 8.03 -10.53 -10.32
C ALA A 122 6.63 -11.11 -10.50
N ASP A 123 5.88 -10.55 -11.44
CA ASP A 123 4.58 -11.10 -11.79
C ASP A 123 4.78 -12.23 -12.79
N ASP A 124 4.72 -13.46 -12.30
CA ASP A 124 4.90 -14.66 -13.13
C ASP A 124 3.60 -15.17 -13.75
N THR A 125 2.51 -14.45 -13.57
CA THR A 125 1.20 -14.87 -14.10
C THR A 125 1.26 -15.09 -15.61
N ALA A 126 1.98 -14.24 -16.33
CA ALA A 126 2.13 -14.36 -17.78
C ALA A 126 3.02 -15.54 -18.20
N ARG A 127 3.76 -16.15 -17.26
CA ARG A 127 4.64 -17.29 -17.50
C ARG A 127 4.00 -18.61 -17.10
N ALA A 128 2.88 -18.55 -16.41
CA ALA A 128 2.16 -19.74 -15.93
C ALA A 128 1.31 -20.32 -17.06
N ILE A 129 1.96 -20.93 -18.01
CA ILE A 129 1.28 -21.57 -19.14
C ILE A 129 1.54 -23.06 -19.11
#